data_19fe69b01eae015ac021a5042ff9df84
#
_entry.id   19fe69b01eae015ac021a5042ff9df84
#
_cell.length_a   1.000
_cell.length_b   1.000
_cell.length_c   1.000
_cell.angle_alpha   90.00
_cell.angle_beta   90.00
_cell.angle_gamma   90.00
#
_symmetry.space_group_name_H-M   'P 1'
#
loop_
_entity.id
_entity.type
_entity.pdbx_description
1 polymer ?
#
loop_
_entity_poly.entity_id
_entity_poly.type
_entity_poly.pdbx_seq_one_letter_code
_entity_poly.pdbx_strand_id
1 'polypeptide(L)'
;MNHEIIILSIGNCRDANWCHFICRDMSDIEEFSDVDAGASNTEALKAGKIRKGDFIVINGKPCKVAEVSTSKTGKHGHAKATIVGIDIFTGKKYETICPTSHSVVTPVIKREEWQVTDMDDEGFLTLMNDANEEKVDCKAEESMIPGIREALDKGVETVLVTVCSAMDTEKVMDWKTIKE
;
A
#
# COMPACT_ATOMS: atom_id res chain seq x y z
N MET A 1 0.94 46.86 -15.94
CA MET A 1 0.61 46.58 -17.35
C MET A 1 -0.38 45.47 -17.40
N ASN A 2 -1.53 45.84 -17.68
CA ASN A 2 -2.87 45.31 -17.83
C ASN A 2 -2.97 43.85 -18.32
N HIS A 3 -3.59 43.03 -17.50
CA HIS A 3 -4.23 41.81 -17.94
C HIS A 3 -5.71 42.08 -18.17
N GLU A 4 -6.09 42.13 -19.43
CA GLU A 4 -7.48 42.18 -19.86
C GLU A 4 -8.13 40.81 -19.69
N ILE A 5 -9.17 40.79 -18.88
CA ILE A 5 -10.07 39.64 -18.72
C ILE A 5 -11.09 39.74 -19.86
N ILE A 6 -11.00 38.82 -20.82
CA ILE A 6 -12.03 38.66 -21.85
C ILE A 6 -13.17 37.83 -21.29
N ILE A 7 -14.26 38.50 -20.92
CA ILE A 7 -15.54 37.88 -20.63
C ILE A 7 -16.22 37.56 -21.96
N LEU A 8 -16.22 36.30 -22.35
CA LEU A 8 -17.03 35.82 -23.47
C LEU A 8 -18.46 35.52 -23.00
N SER A 9 -19.35 36.31 -23.53
CA SER A 9 -20.81 36.28 -23.44
C SER A 9 -21.38 34.87 -23.72
N ILE A 10 -22.24 34.42 -22.82
CA ILE A 10 -23.01 33.19 -22.95
C ILE A 10 -24.10 33.38 -23.99
N GLY A 11 -23.88 32.87 -25.18
CA GLY A 11 -24.86 32.77 -26.25
C GLY A 11 -25.91 31.68 -26.00
N ASN A 12 -27.14 32.03 -26.19
CA ASN A 12 -28.38 31.31 -26.03
C ASN A 12 -28.40 29.99 -26.88
N CYS A 13 -28.30 28.84 -26.25
CA CYS A 13 -28.36 27.53 -26.90
C CYS A 13 -29.83 27.14 -27.14
N ARG A 14 -30.31 27.38 -28.35
CA ARG A 14 -31.51 26.75 -28.92
C ARG A 14 -31.10 25.94 -30.14
N ASP A 15 -30.52 24.77 -29.95
CA ASP A 15 -30.49 23.74 -30.99
C ASP A 15 -30.25 22.37 -30.35
N ALA A 16 -31.24 21.49 -30.54
CA ALA A 16 -31.36 20.17 -29.93
C ALA A 16 -30.41 19.10 -30.51
N ASN A 17 -29.29 19.49 -31.10
CA ASN A 17 -28.40 18.56 -31.82
C ASN A 17 -26.99 18.45 -31.19
N TRP A 18 -26.73 19.08 -30.05
CA TRP A 18 -25.42 19.00 -29.39
C TRP A 18 -25.35 17.89 -28.31
N CYS A 19 -26.47 17.31 -27.89
CA CYS A 19 -26.49 16.24 -26.91
C CYS A 19 -26.02 14.89 -27.44
N HIS A 20 -25.78 14.74 -28.75
CA HIS A 20 -25.37 13.46 -29.34
C HIS A 20 -23.85 13.31 -29.50
N PHE A 21 -23.06 14.36 -29.19
CA PHE A 21 -21.61 14.33 -29.39
C PHE A 21 -20.81 14.10 -28.09
N ILE A 22 -21.43 14.14 -26.92
CA ILE A 22 -20.76 13.97 -25.62
C ILE A 22 -20.88 12.55 -25.05
N CYS A 23 -21.72 11.68 -25.66
CA CYS A 23 -21.86 10.29 -25.24
C CYS A 23 -21.10 9.27 -26.11
N ARG A 24 -20.17 9.73 -26.92
CA ARG A 24 -19.28 8.83 -27.65
C ARG A 24 -17.88 8.98 -27.07
N ASP A 25 -17.30 7.85 -26.70
CA ASP A 25 -15.91 7.64 -26.30
C ASP A 25 -15.56 7.87 -24.82
N MET A 26 -16.20 7.05 -23.97
CA MET A 26 -15.60 6.60 -22.71
C MET A 26 -15.15 5.13 -22.80
N SER A 27 -14.82 4.65 -23.99
CA SER A 27 -14.32 3.29 -24.22
C SER A 27 -12.83 3.21 -24.53
N ASP A 28 -12.11 4.34 -24.60
CA ASP A 28 -10.68 4.39 -24.94
C ASP A 28 -9.85 5.05 -23.82
N ILE A 29 -9.87 4.42 -22.64
CA ILE A 29 -8.77 4.57 -21.68
C ILE A 29 -8.09 3.21 -21.58
N GLU A 30 -7.49 2.81 -22.69
CA GLU A 30 -6.44 1.82 -22.74
C GLU A 30 -5.23 2.44 -23.44
N GLU A 31 -4.51 3.28 -22.72
CA GLU A 31 -3.09 3.44 -22.95
C GLU A 31 -2.39 3.41 -21.59
N PHE A 32 -2.22 2.19 -21.12
CA PHE A 32 -1.21 1.88 -20.15
C PHE A 32 0.12 1.98 -20.88
N SER A 33 0.70 3.18 -20.93
CA SER A 33 2.06 3.38 -21.41
C SER A 33 2.97 2.50 -20.54
N ASP A 34 3.70 1.59 -21.19
CA ASP A 34 4.84 0.86 -20.65
C ASP A 34 5.85 1.85 -20.07
N VAL A 35 5.70 2.17 -18.81
CA VAL A 35 6.69 2.92 -18.05
C VAL A 35 7.54 1.89 -17.33
N ASP A 36 8.70 1.67 -17.93
CA ASP A 36 9.93 1.16 -17.32
C ASP A 36 9.81 -0.13 -16.48
N ALA A 37 10.53 -1.15 -16.91
CA ALA A 37 10.65 -2.45 -16.25
C ALA A 37 11.48 -2.39 -14.95
N GLY A 38 11.12 -1.50 -14.04
CA GLY A 38 11.40 -1.63 -12.62
C GLY A 38 10.50 -2.69 -12.05
N ALA A 39 11.03 -3.62 -11.26
CA ALA A 39 10.27 -4.70 -10.64
C ALA A 39 9.00 -4.10 -10.00
N SER A 40 7.83 -4.39 -10.57
CA SER A 40 6.56 -3.86 -10.08
C SER A 40 6.37 -4.30 -8.63
N ASN A 41 6.26 -3.33 -7.71
CA ASN A 41 6.00 -3.60 -6.28
C ASN A 41 4.58 -4.15 -6.05
N THR A 42 3.86 -4.46 -7.13
CA THR A 42 2.49 -4.94 -7.09
C THR A 42 2.22 -5.98 -8.17
N GLU A 43 1.35 -6.93 -7.87
CA GLU A 43 0.87 -7.97 -8.78
C GLU A 43 -0.66 -7.89 -8.92
N ALA A 44 -1.21 -8.37 -10.04
CA ALA A 44 -2.65 -8.42 -10.26
C ALA A 44 -3.21 -9.83 -9.99
N LEU A 45 -4.17 -9.93 -9.06
CA LEU A 45 -4.85 -11.17 -8.72
C LEU A 45 -6.37 -11.03 -8.88
N LYS A 46 -7.05 -12.08 -9.36
CA LYS A 46 -8.53 -12.05 -9.44
C LYS A 46 -9.15 -12.08 -8.04
N ALA A 47 -10.12 -11.18 -7.78
CA ALA A 47 -10.80 -11.07 -6.48
C ALA A 47 -11.42 -12.39 -5.99
N GLY A 48 -11.89 -13.24 -6.90
CA GLY A 48 -12.42 -14.56 -6.55
C GLY A 48 -11.38 -15.60 -6.09
N LYS A 49 -10.08 -15.31 -6.24
CA LYS A 49 -8.99 -16.18 -5.77
C LYS A 49 -8.45 -15.78 -4.40
N ILE A 50 -8.79 -14.59 -3.91
CA ILE A 50 -8.33 -14.05 -2.64
C ILE A 50 -8.88 -14.89 -1.48
N ARG A 51 -8.02 -15.16 -0.52
CA ARG A 51 -8.34 -15.89 0.70
C ARG A 51 -7.94 -15.10 1.94
N LYS A 52 -8.45 -15.52 3.08
CA LYS A 52 -8.01 -15.00 4.38
C LYS A 52 -6.50 -15.23 4.56
N GLY A 53 -5.78 -14.17 4.90
CA GLY A 53 -4.34 -14.18 5.07
C GLY A 53 -3.56 -13.62 3.88
N ASP A 54 -4.17 -13.50 2.70
CA ASP A 54 -3.55 -12.86 1.54
C ASP A 54 -3.38 -11.36 1.76
N PHE A 55 -2.58 -10.73 0.91
CA PHE A 55 -2.37 -9.29 0.94
C PHE A 55 -2.98 -8.65 -0.29
N ILE A 56 -3.65 -7.52 -0.09
CA ILE A 56 -4.26 -6.73 -1.17
C ILE A 56 -4.08 -5.24 -0.91
N VAL A 57 -4.16 -4.45 -1.97
CA VAL A 57 -4.16 -3.00 -1.87
C VAL A 57 -5.60 -2.51 -1.77
N ILE A 58 -5.94 -1.82 -0.68
CA ILE A 58 -7.23 -1.16 -0.49
C ILE A 58 -6.97 0.33 -0.28
N ASN A 59 -7.56 1.17 -1.13
CA ASN A 59 -7.38 2.64 -1.08
C ASN A 59 -5.89 3.07 -1.08
N GLY A 60 -5.05 2.39 -1.86
CA GLY A 60 -3.62 2.68 -1.93
C GLY A 60 -2.82 2.21 -0.72
N LYS A 61 -3.39 1.39 0.18
CA LYS A 61 -2.72 0.87 1.37
C LYS A 61 -2.59 -0.64 1.33
N PRO A 62 -1.43 -1.18 1.72
CA PRO A 62 -1.22 -2.62 1.79
C PRO A 62 -1.96 -3.20 2.99
N CYS A 63 -2.94 -4.06 2.73
CA CYS A 63 -3.79 -4.64 3.76
C CYS A 63 -3.68 -6.17 3.76
N LYS A 64 -3.62 -6.76 4.95
CA LYS A 64 -3.76 -8.20 5.16
C LYS A 64 -5.23 -8.56 5.25
N VAL A 65 -5.68 -9.48 4.43
CA VAL A 65 -7.08 -9.94 4.38
C VAL A 65 -7.45 -10.68 5.67
N ALA A 66 -8.38 -10.12 6.42
CA ALA A 66 -8.93 -10.72 7.63
C ALA A 66 -10.13 -11.62 7.33
N GLU A 67 -11.00 -11.17 6.42
CA GLU A 67 -12.22 -11.87 6.05
C GLU A 67 -12.58 -11.65 4.58
N VAL A 68 -13.07 -12.70 3.94
CA VAL A 68 -13.62 -12.65 2.59
C VAL A 68 -14.99 -13.29 2.58
N SER A 69 -15.98 -12.56 2.13
CA SER A 69 -17.32 -13.09 1.92
C SER A 69 -17.74 -12.91 0.46
N THR A 70 -18.40 -13.91 -0.09
CA THR A 70 -18.88 -13.85 -1.47
C THR A 70 -20.38 -13.97 -1.49
N SER A 71 -21.06 -13.06 -2.17
CA SER A 71 -22.49 -13.07 -2.36
C SER A 71 -22.84 -13.10 -3.85
N LYS A 72 -23.90 -13.83 -4.19
CA LYS A 72 -24.42 -13.90 -5.55
C LYS A 72 -25.87 -13.44 -5.55
N THR A 73 -26.16 -12.37 -6.25
CA THR A 73 -27.51 -11.82 -6.39
C THR A 73 -28.26 -12.52 -7.52
N GLY A 74 -29.07 -13.55 -7.17
CA GLY A 74 -29.98 -14.21 -8.08
C GLY A 74 -29.34 -15.08 -9.18
N LYS A 75 -30.18 -15.64 -10.06
CA LYS A 75 -29.78 -16.61 -11.08
C LYS A 75 -28.89 -16.03 -12.18
N HIS A 76 -28.99 -14.72 -12.44
CA HIS A 76 -28.25 -14.00 -13.47
C HIS A 76 -27.30 -12.92 -12.89
N GLY A 77 -27.13 -12.86 -11.56
CA GLY A 77 -26.29 -11.88 -10.92
C GLY A 77 -24.80 -12.25 -10.95
N HIS A 78 -23.93 -11.24 -11.09
CA HIS A 78 -22.50 -11.42 -10.93
C HIS A 78 -22.18 -11.60 -9.44
N ALA A 79 -21.33 -12.58 -9.13
CA ALA A 79 -20.84 -12.76 -7.76
C ALA A 79 -19.99 -11.57 -7.35
N LYS A 80 -20.25 -11.02 -6.16
CA LYS A 80 -19.46 -9.95 -5.54
C LYS A 80 -18.69 -10.53 -4.36
N ALA A 81 -17.46 -10.13 -4.23
CA ALA A 81 -16.63 -10.40 -3.05
C ALA A 81 -16.58 -9.15 -2.17
N THR A 82 -16.93 -9.29 -0.91
CA THR A 82 -16.67 -8.32 0.14
C THR A 82 -15.40 -8.75 0.85
N ILE A 83 -14.38 -7.93 0.82
CA ILE A 83 -13.07 -8.21 1.37
C ILE A 83 -12.78 -7.20 2.47
N VAL A 84 -12.49 -7.72 3.64
CA VAL A 84 -12.10 -6.95 4.81
C VAL A 84 -10.62 -7.15 5.03
N GLY A 85 -9.85 -6.07 4.96
CA GLY A 85 -8.42 -6.05 5.18
C GLY A 85 -8.03 -5.18 6.37
N ILE A 86 -6.91 -5.52 7.00
CA ILE A 86 -6.27 -4.75 8.05
C ILE A 86 -4.96 -4.23 7.47
N ASP A 87 -4.78 -2.92 7.49
CA ASP A 87 -3.54 -2.26 7.06
C ASP A 87 -2.36 -2.79 7.88
N ILE A 88 -1.30 -3.23 7.21
CA ILE A 88 -0.13 -3.82 7.85
C ILE A 88 0.70 -2.82 8.64
N PHE A 89 0.65 -1.52 8.30
CA PHE A 89 1.44 -0.47 8.94
C PHE A 89 0.69 0.27 10.04
N THR A 90 -0.62 0.53 9.84
CA THR A 90 -1.42 1.33 10.78
C THR A 90 -2.38 0.50 11.63
N GLY A 91 -2.60 -0.78 11.28
CA GLY A 91 -3.57 -1.65 11.94
C GLY A 91 -5.04 -1.28 11.71
N LYS A 92 -5.32 -0.30 10.86
CA LYS A 92 -6.69 0.15 10.57
C LYS A 92 -7.41 -0.86 9.67
N LYS A 93 -8.69 -1.06 9.94
CA LYS A 93 -9.56 -1.93 9.15
C LYS A 93 -10.13 -1.18 7.95
N TYR A 94 -10.02 -1.78 6.77
CA TYR A 94 -10.61 -1.30 5.52
C TYR A 94 -11.48 -2.39 4.90
N GLU A 95 -12.52 -1.96 4.21
CA GLU A 95 -13.44 -2.86 3.50
C GLU A 95 -13.56 -2.43 2.05
N THR A 96 -13.60 -3.41 1.15
CA THR A 96 -13.85 -3.18 -0.26
C THR A 96 -14.79 -4.24 -0.83
N ILE A 97 -15.61 -3.84 -1.79
CA ILE A 97 -16.55 -4.72 -2.48
C ILE A 97 -16.24 -4.67 -3.97
N CYS A 98 -15.94 -5.81 -4.53
CA CYS A 98 -15.62 -5.92 -5.96
C CYS A 98 -16.26 -7.19 -6.58
N PRO A 99 -16.55 -7.18 -7.89
CA PRO A 99 -16.95 -8.39 -8.59
C PRO A 99 -15.84 -9.44 -8.54
N THR A 100 -16.17 -10.72 -8.36
CA THR A 100 -15.19 -11.80 -8.26
C THR A 100 -14.34 -12.01 -9.52
N SER A 101 -14.81 -11.50 -10.66
CA SER A 101 -14.09 -11.53 -11.94
C SER A 101 -13.07 -10.42 -12.10
N HIS A 102 -13.17 -9.34 -11.30
CA HIS A 102 -12.24 -8.21 -11.36
C HIS A 102 -10.87 -8.58 -10.83
N SER A 103 -9.85 -7.95 -11.39
CA SER A 103 -8.49 -8.00 -10.86
C SER A 103 -8.32 -6.99 -9.73
N VAL A 104 -7.69 -7.40 -8.65
CA VAL A 104 -7.27 -6.57 -7.52
C VAL A 104 -5.75 -6.56 -7.46
N VAL A 105 -5.21 -5.47 -7.02
CA VAL A 105 -3.77 -5.27 -6.87
C VAL A 105 -3.32 -5.91 -5.56
N THR A 106 -2.26 -6.72 -5.64
CA THR A 106 -1.62 -7.38 -4.51
C THR A 106 -0.25 -6.76 -4.30
N PRO A 107 0.09 -6.25 -3.11
CA PRO A 107 1.41 -5.68 -2.85
C PRO A 107 2.44 -6.79 -2.71
N VAL A 108 3.66 -6.56 -3.21
CA VAL A 108 4.82 -7.39 -2.90
C VAL A 108 5.35 -6.94 -1.54
N ILE A 109 5.35 -7.84 -0.57
CA ILE A 109 5.83 -7.56 0.78
C ILE A 109 7.18 -8.23 0.96
N LYS A 110 8.20 -7.44 1.28
CA LYS A 110 9.53 -7.91 1.66
C LYS A 110 9.68 -7.75 3.16
N ARG A 111 10.26 -8.75 3.79
CA ARG A 111 10.64 -8.73 5.21
C ARG A 111 12.10 -9.07 5.30
N GLU A 112 12.86 -8.18 5.91
CA GLU A 112 14.30 -8.30 6.05
C GLU A 112 14.67 -8.12 7.52
N GLU A 113 15.62 -8.93 7.98
CA GLU A 113 16.17 -8.81 9.32
C GLU A 113 17.44 -7.96 9.25
N TRP A 114 17.51 -6.95 10.11
CA TRP A 114 18.60 -6.00 10.19
C TRP A 114 19.13 -5.95 11.60
N GLN A 115 20.45 -5.81 11.75
CA GLN A 115 21.10 -5.60 13.03
C GLN A 115 21.02 -4.10 13.39
N VAL A 116 20.63 -3.80 14.63
CA VAL A 116 20.66 -2.44 15.15
C VAL A 116 22.08 -2.17 15.68
N THR A 117 22.72 -1.16 15.13
CA THR A 117 24.05 -0.71 15.55
C THR A 117 23.95 0.44 16.54
N ASP A 118 23.04 1.38 16.28
CA ASP A 118 22.85 2.56 17.14
C ASP A 118 21.39 3.04 17.07
N MET A 119 20.98 3.87 18.02
CA MET A 119 19.66 4.47 18.06
C MET A 119 19.73 5.91 18.53
N ASP A 120 19.14 6.81 17.75
CA ASP A 120 19.07 8.23 18.06
C ASP A 120 18.03 8.54 19.16
N ASP A 121 18.10 9.71 19.77
CA ASP A 121 17.14 10.17 20.79
C ASP A 121 15.71 10.29 20.26
N GLU A 122 15.55 10.54 18.97
CA GLU A 122 14.26 10.60 18.28
C GLU A 122 13.66 9.23 17.92
N GLY A 123 14.39 8.12 18.17
CA GLY A 123 13.99 6.75 17.87
C GLY A 123 14.29 6.30 16.44
N PHE A 124 15.18 7.00 15.74
CA PHE A 124 15.72 6.50 14.48
C PHE A 124 16.80 5.46 14.75
N LEU A 125 16.75 4.37 13.98
CA LEU A 125 17.65 3.25 14.11
C LEU A 125 18.72 3.31 13.03
N THR A 126 19.96 3.11 13.41
CA THR A 126 21.04 2.78 12.50
C THR A 126 21.07 1.26 12.34
N LEU A 127 20.72 0.80 11.14
CA LEU A 127 20.59 -0.60 10.81
C LEU A 127 21.73 -1.04 9.90
N MET A 128 22.23 -2.25 10.10
CA MET A 128 23.23 -2.87 9.25
C MET A 128 22.80 -4.28 8.86
N ASN A 129 22.98 -4.64 7.60
CA ASN A 129 22.74 -6.00 7.12
C ASN A 129 24.04 -6.82 7.04
N ASP A 130 23.93 -8.10 6.72
CA ASP A 130 25.07 -9.02 6.57
C ASP A 130 26.03 -8.60 5.42
N ALA A 131 25.56 -7.76 4.48
CA ALA A 131 26.36 -7.21 3.40
C ALA A 131 27.13 -5.93 3.79
N ASN A 132 27.06 -5.49 5.05
CA ASN A 132 27.54 -4.20 5.54
C ASN A 132 26.91 -2.98 4.85
N GLU A 133 25.68 -3.10 4.42
CA GLU A 133 24.90 -1.96 3.98
C GLU A 133 24.25 -1.31 5.19
N GLU A 134 24.37 0.02 5.28
CA GLU A 134 23.87 0.82 6.37
C GLU A 134 22.57 1.52 5.97
N LYS A 135 21.59 1.55 6.88
CA LYS A 135 20.29 2.19 6.69
C LYS A 135 19.91 2.97 7.95
N VAL A 136 19.65 4.27 7.80
CA VAL A 136 19.35 5.20 8.91
C VAL A 136 17.92 5.76 8.88
N ASP A 137 17.13 5.42 7.85
CA ASP A 137 15.82 6.04 7.61
C ASP A 137 14.67 5.38 8.39
N CYS A 138 14.95 4.30 9.14
CA CYS A 138 13.92 3.53 9.82
C CYS A 138 13.69 4.04 11.25
N LYS A 139 12.46 4.47 11.53
CA LYS A 139 12.02 4.84 12.88
C LYS A 139 11.39 3.66 13.60
N ALA A 140 11.81 3.41 14.83
CA ALA A 140 11.17 2.42 15.69
C ALA A 140 9.79 2.93 16.18
N GLU A 141 8.87 2.02 16.45
CA GLU A 141 7.61 2.36 17.10
C GLU A 141 7.87 2.73 18.57
N GLU A 142 7.15 3.71 19.10
CA GLU A 142 7.35 4.22 20.47
C GLU A 142 7.31 3.12 21.54
N SER A 143 6.52 2.08 21.29
CA SER A 143 6.43 0.89 22.16
C SER A 143 7.71 0.06 22.22
N MET A 144 8.54 0.09 21.16
CA MET A 144 9.77 -0.71 21.03
C MET A 144 11.00 0.03 21.51
N ILE A 145 11.00 1.37 21.48
CA ILE A 145 12.15 2.22 21.83
C ILE A 145 12.76 1.86 23.17
N PRO A 146 12.00 1.77 24.29
CA PRO A 146 12.62 1.48 25.59
C PRO A 146 13.30 0.11 25.65
N GLY A 147 12.71 -0.90 25.00
CA GLY A 147 13.28 -2.24 24.98
C GLY A 147 14.56 -2.35 24.16
N ILE A 148 14.58 -1.70 22.99
CA ILE A 148 15.76 -1.67 22.12
C ILE A 148 16.90 -0.91 22.81
N ARG A 149 16.61 0.25 23.43
CA ARG A 149 17.61 1.04 24.16
C ARG A 149 18.21 0.25 25.31
N GLU A 150 17.40 -0.41 26.12
CA GLU A 150 17.88 -1.24 27.22
C GLU A 150 18.76 -2.40 26.72
N ALA A 151 18.43 -3.00 25.58
CA ALA A 151 19.23 -4.08 24.98
C ALA A 151 20.57 -3.57 24.45
N LEU A 152 20.59 -2.39 23.83
CA LEU A 152 21.81 -1.75 23.33
C LEU A 152 22.73 -1.32 24.50
N ASP A 153 22.16 -0.74 25.56
CA ASP A 153 22.92 -0.30 26.74
C ASP A 153 23.60 -1.47 27.48
N LYS A 154 22.98 -2.64 27.46
CA LYS A 154 23.56 -3.86 28.06
C LYS A 154 24.76 -4.40 27.29
N GLY A 155 24.85 -4.13 25.98
CA GLY A 155 25.99 -4.45 25.11
C GLY A 155 26.39 -5.93 25.02
N VAL A 156 25.56 -6.84 25.52
CA VAL A 156 25.84 -8.29 25.61
C VAL A 156 25.12 -9.09 24.53
N GLU A 157 24.12 -8.48 23.90
CA GLU A 157 23.22 -9.16 22.96
C GLU A 157 23.16 -8.38 21.65
N THR A 158 23.16 -9.11 20.54
CA THR A 158 22.90 -8.52 19.23
C THR A 158 21.40 -8.26 19.07
N VAL A 159 21.04 -6.99 18.81
CA VAL A 159 19.66 -6.59 18.58
C VAL A 159 19.33 -6.69 17.10
N LEU A 160 18.37 -7.50 16.75
CA LEU A 160 17.84 -7.61 15.39
C LEU A 160 16.44 -7.01 15.32
N VAL A 161 16.15 -6.31 14.24
CA VAL A 161 14.83 -5.79 13.91
C VAL A 161 14.36 -6.37 12.58
N THR A 162 13.05 -6.60 12.49
CA THR A 162 12.40 -7.01 11.25
C THR A 162 11.80 -5.79 10.58
N VAL A 163 12.37 -5.38 9.46
CA VAL A 163 11.86 -4.31 8.61
C VAL A 163 10.93 -4.90 7.57
N CYS A 164 9.72 -4.38 7.49
CA CYS A 164 8.74 -4.74 6.46
C CYS A 164 8.64 -3.61 5.45
N SER A 165 8.89 -3.91 4.18
CA SER A 165 8.71 -2.98 3.07
C SER A 165 7.56 -3.42 2.18
N ALA A 166 6.68 -2.48 1.83
CA ALA A 166 5.57 -2.67 0.91
C ALA A 166 5.19 -1.34 0.26
N MET A 167 5.07 -1.29 -1.05
CA MET A 167 4.59 -0.12 -1.81
C MET A 167 5.30 1.18 -1.40
N ASP A 168 6.63 1.20 -1.43
CA ASP A 168 7.47 2.38 -1.11
C ASP A 168 7.39 2.86 0.36
N THR A 169 6.76 2.07 1.24
CA THR A 169 6.69 2.34 2.67
C THR A 169 7.43 1.25 3.42
N GLU A 170 8.27 1.67 4.38
CA GLU A 170 9.02 0.78 5.23
C GLU A 170 8.73 1.08 6.69
N LYS A 171 8.62 0.03 7.50
CA LYS A 171 8.40 0.15 8.94
C LYS A 171 9.04 -1.01 9.68
N VAL A 172 9.59 -0.72 10.84
CA VAL A 172 10.02 -1.75 11.80
C VAL A 172 8.78 -2.37 12.42
N MET A 173 8.65 -3.70 12.29
CA MET A 173 7.47 -4.44 12.75
C MET A 173 7.71 -5.19 14.05
N ASP A 174 8.94 -5.67 14.26
CA ASP A 174 9.28 -6.50 15.41
C ASP A 174 10.78 -6.39 15.70
N TRP A 175 11.17 -6.76 16.92
CA TRP A 175 12.57 -6.79 17.32
C TRP A 175 12.85 -8.01 18.20
N LYS A 176 14.07 -8.50 18.18
CA LYS A 176 14.53 -9.64 18.98
C LYS A 176 15.98 -9.44 19.38
N THR A 177 16.39 -10.04 20.49
CA THR A 177 17.78 -10.12 20.89
C THR A 177 18.33 -11.50 20.66
N ILE A 178 19.56 -11.61 20.21
CA ILE A 178 20.29 -12.85 20.05
C ILE A 178 21.50 -12.82 20.98
N LYS A 179 21.67 -13.87 21.77
CA LYS A 179 22.88 -14.10 22.57
C LYS A 179 23.85 -14.84 21.70
N GLU A 180 25.05 -14.28 21.56
CA GLU A 180 26.18 -15.00 21.00
C GLU A 180 26.73 -16.05 21.96
#